data_7a922a1cd19f185d8af0d724f925aa5b
#
_entry.id   7a922a1cd19f185d8af0d724f925aa5b
#
_cell.length_a   1.000
_cell.length_b   1.000
_cell.length_c   1.000
_cell.angle_alpha   90.00
_cell.angle_beta   90.00
_cell.angle_gamma   90.00
#
_symmetry.space_group_name_H-M   'P 1'
#
loop_
_entity.id
_entity.type
_entity.pdbx_description
1 polymer ?
#
loop_
_entity_poly.entity_id
_entity_poly.type
_entity_poly.pdbx_seq_one_letter_code
_entity_poly.pdbx_strand_id
1 'polypeptide(L)'
;IEEAWQLVETSERTKKHCMMLENCCYDFFELLTLNMARQGFFGELVHGEGAYIHDLRNLNFAKDGYADMWRLKENQHRNGNLYPTHGLGPVCQAMNINRGDKMDYLTSMASNDFQMAEMARDLARNDQFFNEFATNGYRGNMNTTLIRTEKGKTIMVQHDVTSPRPY
;
A
#
# COMPACT_ATOMS: atom_id res chain seq x y z
N ILE A 1 0.73 -14.47 5.94
CA ILE A 1 0.54 -14.27 7.41
C ILE A 1 1.51 -15.17 8.18
N GLU A 2 1.63 -16.45 7.85
CA GLU A 2 2.55 -17.39 8.52
C GLU A 2 4.00 -16.92 8.51
N GLU A 3 4.51 -16.49 7.36
CA GLU A 3 5.87 -15.95 7.23
C GLU A 3 6.11 -14.73 8.12
N ALA A 4 5.11 -13.84 8.27
CA ALA A 4 5.21 -12.70 9.15
C ALA A 4 5.32 -13.12 10.63
N TRP A 5 4.57 -14.16 11.04
CA TRP A 5 4.71 -14.74 12.37
C TRP A 5 6.07 -15.41 12.58
N GLN A 6 6.59 -16.12 11.58
CA GLN A 6 7.93 -16.73 11.65
C GLN A 6 9.04 -15.68 11.87
N LEU A 7 8.90 -14.48 11.29
CA LEU A 7 9.83 -13.37 11.54
C LEU A 7 9.81 -12.96 13.03
N VAL A 8 8.62 -12.78 13.60
CA VAL A 8 8.45 -12.42 15.02
C VAL A 8 9.03 -13.51 15.93
N GLU A 9 8.58 -14.75 15.77
CA GLU A 9 9.04 -15.89 16.56
C GLU A 9 10.57 -16.09 16.48
N THR A 10 11.14 -15.92 15.27
CA THR A 10 12.58 -16.05 15.07
C THR A 10 13.33 -14.93 15.80
N SER A 11 12.84 -13.70 15.71
CA SER A 11 13.41 -12.55 16.45
C SER A 11 13.39 -12.81 17.95
N GLU A 12 12.27 -13.25 18.49
CA GLU A 12 12.11 -13.56 19.92
C GLU A 12 13.01 -14.70 20.37
N ARG A 13 13.04 -15.80 19.63
CA ARG A 13 13.85 -17.00 19.93
C ARG A 13 15.34 -16.72 19.88
N THR A 14 15.80 -15.97 18.87
CA THR A 14 17.23 -15.70 18.66
C THR A 14 17.73 -14.46 19.39
N LYS A 15 16.83 -13.65 19.95
CA LYS A 15 17.13 -12.33 20.54
C LYS A 15 17.83 -11.39 19.54
N LYS A 16 17.59 -11.59 18.24
CA LYS A 16 18.09 -10.71 17.17
C LYS A 16 17.01 -9.71 16.79
N HIS A 17 17.44 -8.49 16.53
CA HIS A 17 16.53 -7.42 16.15
C HIS A 17 15.95 -7.67 14.75
N CYS A 18 14.64 -7.61 14.64
CA CYS A 18 13.91 -7.65 13.38
C CYS A 18 12.84 -6.57 13.40
N MET A 19 12.89 -5.64 12.46
CA MET A 19 11.97 -4.51 12.40
C MET A 19 11.69 -4.13 10.97
N MET A 20 10.41 -3.91 10.65
CA MET A 20 10.03 -3.28 9.39
C MET A 20 10.29 -1.77 9.49
N LEU A 21 10.94 -1.23 8.49
CA LEU A 21 11.12 0.21 8.30
C LEU A 21 10.31 0.66 7.08
N GLU A 22 9.25 1.42 7.31
CA GLU A 22 8.50 2.07 6.25
C GLU A 22 9.19 3.41 5.93
N ASN A 23 9.81 3.50 4.76
CA ASN A 23 10.63 4.66 4.39
C ASN A 23 9.86 5.97 4.38
N CYS A 24 8.59 5.96 3.95
CA CYS A 24 7.76 7.17 3.94
C CYS A 24 7.49 7.75 5.34
N CYS A 25 7.72 6.99 6.41
CA CYS A 25 7.65 7.54 7.77
C CYS A 25 8.83 8.48 8.12
N TYR A 26 9.88 8.49 7.33
CA TYR A 26 11.16 9.15 7.63
C TYR A 26 11.51 10.29 6.67
N ASP A 27 10.62 10.59 5.73
CA ASP A 27 10.79 11.73 4.85
C ASP A 27 10.58 13.06 5.62
N PHE A 28 11.09 14.14 5.06
CA PHE A 28 11.13 15.43 5.76
C PHE A 28 9.74 15.91 6.21
N PHE A 29 8.77 15.86 5.32
CA PHE A 29 7.41 16.37 5.61
C PHE A 29 6.66 15.46 6.58
N GLU A 30 6.85 14.15 6.51
CA GLU A 30 6.25 13.18 7.42
C GLU A 30 6.82 13.34 8.83
N LEU A 31 8.15 13.49 8.95
CA LEU A 31 8.79 13.76 10.25
C LEU A 31 8.40 15.14 10.81
N LEU A 32 8.30 16.16 9.97
CA LEU A 32 7.81 17.47 10.38
C LEU A 32 6.37 17.38 10.91
N THR A 33 5.48 16.73 10.15
CA THR A 33 4.07 16.52 10.54
C THR A 33 3.97 15.75 11.86
N LEU A 34 4.75 14.68 12.01
CA LEU A 34 4.81 13.89 13.24
C LEU A 34 5.26 14.74 14.43
N ASN A 35 6.28 15.58 14.24
CA ASN A 35 6.78 16.46 15.30
C ASN A 35 5.74 17.50 15.69
N MET A 36 5.07 18.11 14.72
CA MET A 36 3.98 19.08 14.96
C MET A 36 2.79 18.41 15.69
N ALA A 37 2.41 17.20 15.29
CA ALA A 37 1.36 16.44 15.94
C ALA A 37 1.70 16.14 17.41
N ARG A 38 2.95 15.72 17.68
CA ARG A 38 3.44 15.44 19.05
C ARG A 38 3.46 16.68 19.93
N GLN A 39 3.67 17.85 19.36
CA GLN A 39 3.63 19.13 20.08
C GLN A 39 2.21 19.68 20.23
N GLY A 40 1.20 18.99 19.75
CA GLY A 40 -0.19 19.44 19.81
C GLY A 40 -0.55 20.59 18.87
N PHE A 41 0.30 20.90 17.90
CA PHE A 41 0.10 22.01 16.98
C PHE A 41 -1.23 21.93 16.20
N PHE A 42 -1.64 20.71 15.84
CA PHE A 42 -2.91 20.48 15.11
C PHE A 42 -4.13 20.31 16.04
N GLY A 43 -3.93 20.31 17.35
CA GLY A 43 -5.01 19.93 18.28
C GLY A 43 -5.36 18.45 18.17
N GLU A 44 -6.64 18.11 18.35
CA GLU A 44 -7.10 16.72 18.22
C GLU A 44 -7.18 16.31 16.75
N LEU A 45 -6.43 15.28 16.38
CA LEU A 45 -6.47 14.70 15.04
C LEU A 45 -7.70 13.79 14.91
N VAL A 46 -8.64 14.16 14.07
CA VAL A 46 -9.92 13.45 13.89
C VAL A 46 -9.95 12.57 12.65
N HIS A 47 -9.12 12.91 11.65
CA HIS A 47 -9.02 12.22 10.36
C HIS A 47 -7.61 12.28 9.81
N GLY A 48 -7.20 11.22 9.13
CA GLY A 48 -5.94 11.17 8.39
C GLY A 48 -6.14 10.56 7.02
N GLU A 49 -5.41 11.06 6.03
CA GLU A 49 -5.42 10.54 4.66
C GLU A 49 -4.01 10.14 4.24
N GLY A 50 -3.90 9.01 3.57
CA GLY A 50 -2.65 8.54 3.01
C GLY A 50 -2.89 7.75 1.73
N ALA A 51 -1.91 7.74 0.85
CA ALA A 51 -2.07 7.09 -0.44
C ALA A 51 -0.77 6.49 -0.97
N TYR A 52 -0.92 5.52 -1.87
CA TYR A 52 0.11 5.07 -2.79
C TYR A 52 -0.48 5.15 -4.20
N ILE A 53 -0.26 6.28 -4.85
CA ILE A 53 -0.89 6.61 -6.13
C ILE A 53 0.17 7.12 -7.09
N HIS A 54 0.58 6.28 -8.04
CA HIS A 54 1.39 6.69 -9.18
C HIS A 54 1.40 5.63 -10.28
N ASP A 55 1.71 6.02 -11.50
CA ASP A 55 1.73 5.08 -12.62
C ASP A 55 2.97 4.18 -12.58
N LEU A 56 2.75 2.91 -12.30
CA LEU A 56 3.76 1.86 -12.32
C LEU A 56 3.54 0.82 -13.42
N ARG A 57 2.67 1.08 -14.38
CA ARG A 57 2.37 0.10 -15.44
C ARG A 57 3.63 -0.37 -16.15
N ASN A 58 4.44 0.55 -16.63
CA ASN A 58 5.69 0.21 -17.33
C ASN A 58 6.63 -0.62 -16.45
N LEU A 59 6.78 -0.28 -15.18
CA LEU A 59 7.65 -1.00 -14.25
C LEU A 59 7.08 -2.38 -13.90
N ASN A 60 5.75 -2.51 -13.75
CA ASN A 60 5.10 -3.79 -13.49
C ASN A 60 5.27 -4.77 -14.66
N PHE A 61 5.22 -4.28 -15.90
CA PHE A 61 5.40 -5.08 -17.11
C PHE A 61 6.86 -5.19 -17.58
N ALA A 62 7.80 -4.52 -16.93
CA ALA A 62 9.21 -4.71 -17.21
C ALA A 62 9.69 -6.08 -16.71
N LYS A 63 10.27 -6.90 -17.59
CA LYS A 63 10.73 -8.27 -17.27
C LYS A 63 11.82 -8.30 -16.19
N ASP A 64 12.55 -7.22 -16.06
CA ASP A 64 13.66 -6.99 -15.11
C ASP A 64 13.33 -5.90 -14.05
N GLY A 65 12.12 -5.36 -14.05
CA GLY A 65 11.72 -4.29 -13.15
C GLY A 65 11.60 -4.73 -11.69
N TYR A 66 10.97 -5.88 -11.46
CA TYR A 66 10.88 -6.53 -10.16
C TYR A 66 11.28 -7.99 -10.26
N ALA A 67 11.96 -8.51 -9.23
CA ALA A 67 12.34 -9.92 -9.20
C ALA A 67 11.14 -10.83 -9.50
N ASP A 68 11.27 -11.65 -10.55
CA ASP A 68 10.23 -12.56 -11.03
C ASP A 68 8.86 -11.88 -11.32
N MET A 69 8.86 -10.59 -11.66
CA MET A 69 7.65 -9.79 -11.91
C MET A 69 6.59 -9.96 -10.80
N TRP A 70 7.04 -10.14 -9.54
CA TRP A 70 6.17 -10.49 -8.41
C TRP A 70 5.01 -9.52 -8.25
N ARG A 71 5.23 -8.23 -8.47
CA ARG A 71 4.20 -7.21 -8.30
C ARG A 71 3.09 -7.33 -9.34
N LEU A 72 3.44 -7.66 -10.59
CA LEU A 72 2.45 -7.92 -11.65
C LEU A 72 1.60 -9.15 -11.29
N LYS A 73 2.23 -10.23 -10.85
CA LYS A 73 1.55 -11.46 -10.40
C LYS A 73 0.61 -11.20 -9.23
N GLU A 74 1.02 -10.41 -8.24
CA GLU A 74 0.16 -10.02 -7.12
C GLU A 74 -1.04 -9.18 -7.58
N ASN A 75 -0.88 -8.33 -8.60
CA ASN A 75 -2.00 -7.59 -9.20
C ASN A 75 -3.02 -8.49 -9.92
N GLN A 76 -2.65 -9.72 -10.32
CA GLN A 76 -3.55 -10.72 -10.88
C GLN A 76 -4.26 -11.56 -9.80
N HIS A 77 -3.59 -11.86 -8.68
CA HIS A 77 -4.07 -12.82 -7.69
C HIS A 77 -4.79 -12.18 -6.50
N ARG A 78 -4.59 -10.88 -6.28
CA ARG A 78 -5.20 -10.17 -5.15
C ARG A 78 -6.07 -9.02 -5.63
N ASN A 79 -7.02 -8.64 -4.78
CA ASN A 79 -7.81 -7.42 -4.95
C ASN A 79 -7.61 -6.51 -3.74
N GLY A 80 -7.95 -5.24 -3.88
CA GLY A 80 -7.81 -4.25 -2.82
C GLY A 80 -6.48 -3.49 -2.84
N ASN A 81 -6.09 -2.95 -1.70
CA ASN A 81 -4.85 -2.19 -1.55
C ASN A 81 -3.67 -3.14 -1.33
N LEU A 82 -2.80 -3.26 -2.32
CA LEU A 82 -1.61 -4.13 -2.26
C LEU A 82 -0.41 -3.49 -1.54
N TYR A 83 -0.44 -2.17 -1.34
CA TYR A 83 0.67 -1.44 -0.76
C TYR A 83 0.19 -0.33 0.20
N PRO A 84 -0.45 -0.69 1.32
CA PRO A 84 -1.03 0.30 2.23
C PRO A 84 0.03 1.05 3.05
N THR A 85 1.22 0.50 3.21
CA THR A 85 2.20 0.94 4.23
C THR A 85 2.69 2.36 4.00
N HIS A 86 2.93 2.78 2.77
CA HIS A 86 3.41 4.14 2.48
C HIS A 86 2.43 5.22 2.93
N GLY A 87 1.15 5.04 2.64
CA GLY A 87 0.13 5.98 3.09
C GLY A 87 -0.24 5.82 4.57
N LEU A 88 -0.32 4.56 5.02
CA LEU A 88 -0.83 4.24 6.36
C LEU A 88 0.21 4.50 7.46
N GLY A 89 1.49 4.23 7.20
CA GLY A 89 2.55 4.33 8.20
C GLY A 89 2.67 5.72 8.84
N PRO A 90 2.88 6.79 8.06
CA PRO A 90 2.95 8.15 8.58
C PRO A 90 1.69 8.58 9.33
N VAL A 91 0.51 8.26 8.79
CA VAL A 91 -0.78 8.56 9.41
C VAL A 91 -0.92 7.85 10.77
N CYS A 92 -0.56 6.56 10.85
CA CYS A 92 -0.58 5.80 12.08
C CYS A 92 0.36 6.39 13.15
N GLN A 93 1.54 6.87 12.75
CA GLN A 93 2.47 7.52 13.66
C GLN A 93 1.90 8.83 14.22
N ALA A 94 1.37 9.70 13.35
CA ALA A 94 0.79 10.98 13.75
C ALA A 94 -0.44 10.81 14.65
N MET A 95 -1.28 9.84 14.36
CA MET A 95 -2.53 9.56 15.09
C MET A 95 -2.37 8.64 16.31
N ASN A 96 -1.14 8.23 16.66
CA ASN A 96 -0.82 7.32 17.76
C ASN A 96 -1.54 5.96 17.69
N ILE A 97 -1.71 5.41 16.49
CA ILE A 97 -2.26 4.06 16.31
C ILE A 97 -1.29 3.03 16.93
N ASN A 98 -1.84 2.11 17.72
CA ASN A 98 -1.13 1.15 18.58
C ASN A 98 -0.28 1.80 19.70
N ARG A 99 -0.47 3.10 19.96
CA ARG A 99 0.19 3.86 21.03
C ARG A 99 -0.80 4.76 21.77
N GLY A 100 -2.02 4.28 21.95
CA GLY A 100 -3.08 5.01 22.65
C GLY A 100 -4.41 4.99 21.92
N ASP A 101 -4.44 4.59 20.66
CA ASP A 101 -5.61 4.27 19.85
C ASP A 101 -5.31 3.01 19.03
N LYS A 102 -6.30 2.35 18.45
CA LYS A 102 -6.11 1.23 17.52
C LYS A 102 -7.23 1.19 16.47
N MET A 103 -6.96 0.52 15.36
CA MET A 103 -7.95 0.28 14.33
C MET A 103 -9.01 -0.68 14.87
N ASP A 104 -10.28 -0.37 14.60
CA ASP A 104 -11.43 -1.17 15.02
C ASP A 104 -11.96 -1.98 13.83
N TYR A 105 -12.49 -1.28 12.82
CA TYR A 105 -12.97 -1.92 11.60
C TYR A 105 -12.64 -1.08 10.37
N LEU A 106 -12.76 -1.70 9.22
CA LEU A 106 -12.59 -1.03 7.93
C LEU A 106 -13.63 -1.48 6.91
N THR A 107 -13.83 -0.64 5.90
CA THR A 107 -14.49 -0.98 4.66
C THR A 107 -13.59 -0.59 3.49
N SER A 108 -13.61 -1.39 2.43
CA SER A 108 -12.75 -1.18 1.27
C SER A 108 -13.53 -1.42 -0.01
N MET A 109 -13.31 -0.58 -0.99
CA MET A 109 -13.93 -0.66 -2.31
C MET A 109 -12.88 -0.48 -3.39
N ALA A 110 -12.93 -1.32 -4.41
CA ALA A 110 -12.10 -1.21 -5.60
C ALA A 110 -12.94 -0.95 -6.84
N SER A 111 -12.41 -0.18 -7.77
CA SER A 111 -12.95 -0.11 -9.14
C SER A 111 -12.72 -1.43 -9.87
N ASN A 112 -13.26 -1.58 -11.07
CA ASN A 112 -12.80 -2.61 -11.99
C ASN A 112 -11.42 -2.27 -12.56
N ASP A 113 -10.75 -3.28 -13.15
CA ASP A 113 -9.59 -3.04 -13.99
C ASP A 113 -10.00 -2.47 -15.34
N PHE A 114 -9.38 -1.37 -15.74
CA PHE A 114 -9.58 -0.70 -17.03
C PHE A 114 -8.28 -0.57 -17.84
N GLN A 115 -7.13 -0.90 -17.27
CA GLN A 115 -5.85 -0.55 -17.87
C GLN A 115 -4.81 -1.67 -17.86
N MET A 116 -4.72 -2.49 -16.82
CA MET A 116 -3.67 -3.52 -16.74
C MET A 116 -3.90 -4.63 -17.76
N ALA A 117 -5.10 -5.15 -17.84
CA ALA A 117 -5.44 -6.17 -18.84
C ALA A 117 -5.36 -5.65 -20.28
N GLU A 118 -5.67 -4.38 -20.52
CA GLU A 118 -5.49 -3.75 -21.83
C GLU A 118 -4.02 -3.70 -22.20
N MET A 119 -3.17 -3.18 -21.33
CA MET A 119 -1.73 -3.12 -21.55
C MET A 119 -1.11 -4.51 -21.76
N ALA A 120 -1.53 -5.50 -20.98
CA ALA A 120 -1.08 -6.88 -21.18
C ALA A 120 -1.40 -7.42 -22.59
N ARG A 121 -2.63 -7.18 -23.05
CA ARG A 121 -3.04 -7.57 -24.43
C ARG A 121 -2.26 -6.84 -25.51
N ASP A 122 -1.96 -5.55 -25.31
CA ASP A 122 -1.19 -4.77 -26.27
C ASP A 122 0.26 -5.25 -26.34
N LEU A 123 0.88 -5.55 -25.23
CA LEU A 123 2.22 -6.13 -25.18
C LEU A 123 2.27 -7.52 -25.82
N ALA A 124 1.28 -8.36 -25.57
CA ALA A 124 1.18 -9.71 -26.13
C ALA A 124 1.09 -9.73 -27.66
N ARG A 125 0.61 -8.67 -28.31
CA ARG A 125 0.61 -8.57 -29.78
C ARG A 125 2.01 -8.58 -30.40
N ASN A 126 3.01 -8.11 -29.64
CA ASN A 126 4.37 -7.94 -30.12
C ASN A 126 5.37 -8.88 -29.44
N ASP A 127 5.00 -9.46 -28.29
CA ASP A 127 5.89 -10.33 -27.49
C ASP A 127 5.05 -11.45 -26.85
N GLN A 128 5.29 -12.68 -27.33
CA GLN A 128 4.58 -13.88 -26.83
C GLN A 128 4.75 -14.13 -25.33
N PHE A 129 5.80 -13.60 -24.74
CA PHE A 129 6.02 -13.67 -23.30
C PHE A 129 4.81 -13.16 -22.50
N PHE A 130 4.12 -12.13 -22.99
CA PHE A 130 2.98 -11.52 -22.29
C PHE A 130 1.65 -12.25 -22.52
N ASN A 131 1.60 -13.34 -23.27
CA ASN A 131 0.34 -14.07 -23.53
C ASN A 131 -0.29 -14.60 -22.22
N GLU A 132 0.49 -15.08 -21.29
CA GLU A 132 0.00 -15.55 -19.98
C GLU A 132 -0.65 -14.43 -19.17
N PHE A 133 -0.12 -13.22 -19.26
CA PHE A 133 -0.65 -12.05 -18.58
C PHE A 133 -1.89 -11.47 -19.25
N ALA A 134 -2.04 -11.65 -20.57
CA ALA A 134 -3.16 -11.14 -21.35
C ALA A 134 -4.49 -11.90 -21.13
N THR A 135 -4.43 -13.13 -20.61
CA THR A 135 -5.60 -13.98 -20.38
C THR A 135 -6.21 -13.85 -19.00
N ASN A 136 -5.49 -13.28 -18.06
CA ASN A 136 -5.90 -13.17 -16.66
C ASN A 136 -6.54 -11.80 -16.36
N GLY A 137 -7.45 -11.80 -15.40
CA GLY A 137 -7.97 -10.55 -14.83
C GLY A 137 -6.93 -9.88 -13.92
N TYR A 138 -7.16 -8.63 -13.65
CA TYR A 138 -6.36 -7.84 -12.71
C TYR A 138 -7.25 -7.23 -11.64
N ARG A 139 -6.62 -6.87 -10.52
CA ARG A 139 -7.30 -6.08 -9.48
C ARG A 139 -7.82 -4.77 -10.06
N GLY A 140 -8.81 -4.19 -9.39
CA GLY A 140 -9.31 -2.86 -9.75
C GLY A 140 -8.21 -1.79 -9.69
N ASN A 141 -8.28 -0.80 -10.57
CA ASN A 141 -7.27 0.26 -10.67
C ASN A 141 -7.18 1.06 -9.37
N MET A 142 -8.28 1.70 -8.97
CA MET A 142 -8.36 2.47 -7.73
C MET A 142 -8.94 1.62 -6.61
N ASN A 143 -8.27 1.60 -5.46
CA ASN A 143 -8.83 1.10 -4.21
C ASN A 143 -8.89 2.22 -3.18
N THR A 144 -10.02 2.33 -2.49
CA THR A 144 -10.21 3.24 -1.35
C THR A 144 -10.64 2.44 -0.14
N THR A 145 -9.91 2.58 0.94
CA THR A 145 -10.18 1.95 2.23
C THR A 145 -10.45 3.02 3.27
N LEU A 146 -11.55 2.91 3.98
CA LEU A 146 -11.89 3.73 5.14
C LEU A 146 -11.76 2.88 6.40
N ILE A 147 -11.02 3.37 7.37
CA ILE A 147 -10.76 2.71 8.65
C ILE A 147 -11.33 3.58 9.77
N ARG A 148 -12.03 2.97 10.71
CA ARG A 148 -12.43 3.61 11.96
C ARG A 148 -11.56 3.09 13.10
N THR A 149 -11.16 4.00 13.99
CA THR A 149 -10.44 3.64 15.22
C THR A 149 -11.39 3.46 16.40
N GLU A 150 -10.96 2.79 17.46
CA GLU A 150 -11.72 2.62 18.69
C GLU A 150 -12.10 3.96 19.34
N LYS A 151 -11.24 4.97 19.24
CA LYS A 151 -11.54 6.32 19.73
C LYS A 151 -12.38 7.16 18.77
N GLY A 152 -12.89 6.57 17.69
CA GLY A 152 -13.81 7.20 16.77
C GLY A 152 -13.18 8.09 15.71
N LYS A 153 -11.85 8.05 15.55
CA LYS A 153 -11.15 8.71 14.46
C LYS A 153 -11.30 7.91 13.17
N THR A 154 -11.01 8.53 12.05
CA THR A 154 -11.08 7.86 10.74
C THR A 154 -9.77 8.02 9.97
N ILE A 155 -9.46 7.00 9.16
CA ILE A 155 -8.31 7.03 8.26
C ILE A 155 -8.79 6.61 6.87
N MET A 156 -8.40 7.36 5.84
CA MET A 156 -8.58 6.95 4.45
C MET A 156 -7.23 6.54 3.88
N VAL A 157 -7.20 5.38 3.22
CA VAL A 157 -6.00 4.91 2.51
C VAL A 157 -6.37 4.54 1.09
N GLN A 158 -5.64 5.10 0.13
CA GLN A 158 -5.89 4.86 -1.29
C GLN A 158 -4.68 4.19 -1.97
N HIS A 159 -4.99 3.43 -3.03
CA HIS A 159 -3.97 2.77 -3.83
C HIS A 159 -4.38 2.75 -5.30
N ASP A 160 -3.51 3.29 -6.17
CA ASP A 160 -3.63 3.20 -7.61
C ASP A 160 -2.22 3.24 -8.24
N VAL A 161 -1.88 2.21 -9.01
CA VAL A 161 -0.59 2.12 -9.70
C VAL A 161 -0.74 2.10 -11.22
N THR A 162 -1.87 2.56 -11.72
CA THR A 162 -2.26 2.46 -13.12
C THR A 162 -2.64 3.80 -13.74
N SER A 163 -2.94 4.81 -12.94
CA SER A 163 -3.34 6.12 -13.45
C SER A 163 -2.14 7.07 -13.54
N PRO A 164 -2.03 7.84 -14.64
CA PRO A 164 -0.95 8.82 -14.82
C PRO A 164 -1.19 10.07 -13.94
N ARG A 165 -0.93 9.93 -12.66
CA ARG A 165 -1.10 10.99 -11.66
C ARG A 165 0.24 11.34 -11.04
N PRO A 166 0.46 12.59 -10.61
CA PRO A 166 1.60 12.95 -9.77
C PRO A 166 1.58 12.12 -8.47
N TYR A 167 2.76 11.76 -8.05
CA TYR A 167 2.96 11.08 -6.77
C TYR A 167 3.18 12.10 -5.66
#